data_1baae51b86a0312cd71917ee1875b26b
#
_entry.id   1baae51b86a0312cd71917ee1875b26b
#
_cell.length_a   1.000
_cell.length_b   1.000
_cell.length_c   1.000
_cell.angle_alpha   90.00
_cell.angle_beta   90.00
_cell.angle_gamma   90.00
#
_symmetry.space_group_name_H-M   'P 1'
#
loop_
_entity.id
_entity.type
_entity.pdbx_description
1 polymer ?
#
loop_
_entity_poly.entity_id
_entity_poly.type
_entity_poly.pdbx_seq_one_letter_code
_entity_poly.pdbx_strand_id
1 'polypeptide(L)'
;LKRYGYYILMVTMLLTVACRSAWINTKPNSKTVVARHGQLRVSGTALVDAHADTLAFHGVSLGWHNWWPRFYTAETINWLKKDWNVRVVRAAIGVEPDQAYLQNPEAALKQLYAVVDAAIAAGVYVIVDWHAHHLHTQQAKEFFRTVASKYGRYPNVIYEIFNEPMETSWDEIQAYAKEVIPVIRAIDPDNIILVGCPNWDQDIHLVADNPIEGFSNLMYTVHFYAGTHKQFLRDRADYALAKGIPIFVSECAGMNADGDGPIDQKEWTIWKEWMAQHQISWIAWSIADKNESCSMIADQLVPANGWSDKQLKPWGKMVRQDLKTINK
;
A
#
# COMPACT_ATOMS: atom_id res chain seq x y z
N LEU A 1 -63.36 33.54 48.81
CA LEU A 1 -63.44 32.62 47.65
C LEU A 1 -62.05 32.45 47.08
N LYS A 2 -61.40 31.28 47.36
CA LYS A 2 -60.06 30.92 46.88
C LYS A 2 -60.20 30.28 45.48
N ARG A 3 -59.47 30.80 44.49
CA ARG A 3 -59.30 30.14 43.17
C ARG A 3 -57.98 29.40 43.18
N TYR A 4 -58.01 28.10 42.96
CA TYR A 4 -56.85 27.25 42.71
C TYR A 4 -56.56 27.22 41.21
N GLY A 5 -55.38 27.67 40.82
CA GLY A 5 -54.88 27.54 39.45
C GLY A 5 -54.07 26.26 39.32
N TYR A 6 -54.49 25.37 38.40
CA TYR A 6 -53.72 24.18 38.07
C TYR A 6 -52.67 24.53 37.01
N TYR A 7 -51.38 24.35 37.36
CA TYR A 7 -50.32 24.38 36.37
C TYR A 7 -50.14 22.98 35.78
N ILE A 8 -50.45 22.86 34.49
CA ILE A 8 -50.16 21.65 33.71
C ILE A 8 -48.70 21.73 33.29
N LEU A 9 -47.84 20.86 33.81
CA LEU A 9 -46.47 20.72 33.44
C LEU A 9 -46.43 19.79 32.19
N MET A 10 -46.21 20.39 31.02
CA MET A 10 -45.98 19.63 29.78
C MET A 10 -44.54 19.14 29.73
N VAL A 11 -44.30 17.86 30.04
CA VAL A 11 -43.02 17.23 29.88
C VAL A 11 -42.87 16.80 28.40
N THR A 12 -42.10 17.56 27.65
CA THR A 12 -41.67 17.19 26.29
C THR A 12 -40.58 16.15 26.35
N MET A 13 -40.90 14.90 26.11
CA MET A 13 -39.96 13.79 26.00
C MET A 13 -39.27 13.86 24.64
N LEU A 14 -38.05 14.39 24.58
CA LEU A 14 -37.19 14.33 23.41
C LEU A 14 -36.69 12.88 23.22
N LEU A 15 -37.28 12.16 22.29
CA LEU A 15 -36.78 10.89 21.78
C LEU A 15 -35.55 11.15 20.90
N THR A 16 -34.36 11.01 21.48
CA THR A 16 -33.12 10.91 20.71
C THR A 16 -33.06 9.53 20.10
N VAL A 17 -33.36 9.43 18.81
CA VAL A 17 -33.07 8.24 18.01
C VAL A 17 -31.56 8.18 17.82
N ALA A 18 -30.87 7.44 18.70
CA ALA A 18 -29.50 7.07 18.48
C ALA A 18 -29.44 6.03 17.34
N CYS A 19 -29.06 6.48 16.16
CA CYS A 19 -28.65 5.58 15.07
C CYS A 19 -27.42 4.79 15.54
N ARG A 20 -27.65 3.64 16.17
CA ARG A 20 -26.60 2.63 16.40
C ARG A 20 -26.30 2.00 15.04
N SER A 21 -25.26 2.51 14.36
CA SER A 21 -24.61 1.74 13.30
C SER A 21 -24.23 0.39 13.90
N ALA A 22 -24.84 -0.66 13.35
CA ALA A 22 -24.53 -2.04 13.75
C ALA A 22 -23.05 -2.29 13.38
N TRP A 23 -22.20 -2.25 14.39
CA TRP A 23 -20.85 -2.74 14.30
C TRP A 23 -20.95 -4.23 14.02
N ILE A 24 -20.54 -4.67 12.83
CA ILE A 24 -20.34 -6.08 12.55
C ILE A 24 -19.14 -6.49 13.41
N ASN A 25 -19.44 -6.98 14.60
CA ASN A 25 -18.44 -7.50 15.53
C ASN A 25 -18.09 -8.93 15.06
N THR A 26 -17.44 -9.04 13.88
CA THR A 26 -16.81 -10.28 13.48
C THR A 26 -15.59 -10.43 14.36
N LYS A 27 -15.61 -11.39 15.30
CA LYS A 27 -14.39 -11.80 16.01
C LYS A 27 -13.30 -12.00 14.98
N PRO A 28 -12.12 -11.39 15.15
CA PRO A 28 -11.04 -11.54 14.19
C PRO A 28 -10.82 -13.04 13.98
N ASN A 29 -10.89 -13.48 12.73
CA ASN A 29 -10.53 -14.85 12.43
C ASN A 29 -9.03 -14.98 12.74
N SER A 30 -8.69 -15.63 13.86
CA SER A 30 -7.29 -15.78 14.34
C SER A 30 -6.34 -16.40 13.31
N LYS A 31 -6.86 -16.84 12.18
CA LYS A 31 -6.11 -17.41 11.06
C LYS A 31 -5.70 -16.37 9.99
N THR A 32 -6.19 -15.13 10.05
CA THR A 32 -5.79 -14.11 9.06
C THR A 32 -4.44 -13.47 9.42
N VAL A 33 -3.78 -12.89 8.41
CA VAL A 33 -2.47 -12.23 8.58
C VAL A 33 -2.58 -11.10 9.59
N VAL A 34 -3.54 -10.19 9.42
CA VAL A 34 -3.75 -9.05 10.33
C VAL A 34 -4.17 -9.49 11.71
N ALA A 35 -4.99 -10.55 11.85
CA ALA A 35 -5.36 -11.06 13.18
C ALA A 35 -4.18 -11.66 13.95
N ARG A 36 -3.14 -12.14 13.25
CA ARG A 36 -1.91 -12.66 13.88
C ARG A 36 -0.93 -11.56 14.26
N HIS A 37 -0.76 -10.57 13.41
CA HIS A 37 0.30 -9.58 13.54
C HIS A 37 -0.19 -8.22 14.08
N GLY A 38 -1.47 -7.89 13.90
CA GLY A 38 -2.08 -6.67 14.45
C GLY A 38 -1.49 -5.38 13.87
N GLN A 39 -1.29 -4.39 14.74
CA GLN A 39 -0.72 -3.09 14.38
C GLN A 39 0.77 -3.22 14.07
N LEU A 40 1.17 -2.70 12.92
CA LEU A 40 2.57 -2.64 12.50
C LEU A 40 3.26 -1.41 13.08
N ARG A 41 4.57 -1.54 13.31
CA ARG A 41 5.44 -0.45 13.77
C ARG A 41 6.82 -0.58 13.15
N VAL A 42 7.56 0.54 13.15
CA VAL A 42 8.97 0.56 12.81
C VAL A 42 9.82 0.48 14.09
N SER A 43 10.82 -0.41 14.10
CA SER A 43 11.80 -0.53 15.19
C SER A 43 13.21 -0.63 14.59
N GLY A 44 13.99 0.45 14.70
CA GLY A 44 15.25 0.56 13.96
C GLY A 44 15.00 0.51 12.45
N THR A 45 15.62 -0.43 11.75
CA THR A 45 15.39 -0.68 10.32
C THR A 45 14.29 -1.70 10.04
N ALA A 46 13.72 -2.32 11.08
CA ALA A 46 12.79 -3.43 10.94
C ALA A 46 11.33 -2.98 10.97
N LEU A 47 10.50 -3.63 10.16
CA LEU A 47 9.06 -3.68 10.34
C LEU A 47 8.75 -4.72 11.41
N VAL A 48 7.99 -4.34 12.45
CA VAL A 48 7.60 -5.24 13.54
C VAL A 48 6.10 -5.24 13.75
N ASP A 49 5.57 -6.34 14.27
CA ASP A 49 4.15 -6.49 14.58
C ASP A 49 3.79 -6.01 16.01
N ALA A 50 2.53 -6.22 16.40
CA ALA A 50 2.02 -5.87 17.73
C ALA A 50 2.75 -6.61 18.88
N HIS A 51 3.43 -7.73 18.58
CA HIS A 51 4.18 -8.56 19.51
C HIS A 51 5.68 -8.22 19.52
N ALA A 52 6.12 -7.26 18.72
CA ALA A 52 7.50 -6.87 18.47
C ALA A 52 8.31 -7.93 17.69
N ASP A 53 7.64 -8.85 17.02
CA ASP A 53 8.29 -9.80 16.11
C ASP A 53 8.63 -9.10 14.78
N THR A 54 9.87 -9.27 14.30
CA THR A 54 10.31 -8.72 13.00
C THR A 54 9.61 -9.45 11.86
N LEU A 55 9.15 -8.69 10.88
CA LEU A 55 8.35 -9.18 9.76
C LEU A 55 8.91 -8.73 8.41
N ALA A 56 8.68 -9.58 7.41
CA ALA A 56 8.71 -9.20 6.00
C ALA A 56 7.41 -9.67 5.34
N PHE A 57 6.69 -8.76 4.72
CA PHE A 57 5.47 -9.07 3.99
C PHE A 57 5.71 -9.09 2.49
N HIS A 58 5.05 -10.03 1.81
CA HIS A 58 5.19 -10.21 0.38
C HIS A 58 3.83 -10.23 -0.29
N GLY A 59 3.73 -9.52 -1.40
CA GLY A 59 2.48 -9.38 -2.10
C GLY A 59 2.62 -8.89 -3.53
N VAL A 60 1.52 -8.37 -4.05
CA VAL A 60 1.44 -7.83 -5.42
C VAL A 60 0.79 -6.46 -5.44
N SER A 61 1.21 -5.64 -6.39
CA SER A 61 0.51 -4.41 -6.74
C SER A 61 -0.58 -4.71 -7.78
N LEU A 62 -1.73 -4.06 -7.63
CA LEU A 62 -2.61 -3.86 -8.77
C LEU A 62 -1.95 -2.85 -9.71
N GLY A 63 -2.20 -2.95 -11.02
CA GLY A 63 -1.82 -1.90 -11.96
C GLY A 63 -2.61 -0.61 -11.72
N TRP A 64 -2.28 0.46 -12.43
CA TRP A 64 -2.93 1.77 -12.32
C TRP A 64 -4.46 1.65 -12.39
N HIS A 65 -5.17 2.18 -11.40
CA HIS A 65 -6.62 2.00 -11.26
C HIS A 65 -7.41 2.51 -12.48
N ASN A 66 -6.95 3.60 -13.12
CA ASN A 66 -7.61 4.22 -14.27
C ASN A 66 -7.48 3.40 -15.57
N TRP A 67 -6.41 2.60 -15.69
CA TRP A 67 -6.19 1.76 -16.87
C TRP A 67 -6.69 0.32 -16.69
N TRP A 68 -6.63 -0.20 -15.44
CA TRP A 68 -7.05 -1.57 -15.10
C TRP A 68 -8.10 -1.63 -13.99
N PRO A 69 -9.20 -0.83 -14.10
CA PRO A 69 -10.25 -0.75 -13.07
C PRO A 69 -10.90 -2.11 -12.77
N ARG A 70 -10.89 -3.03 -13.74
CA ARG A 70 -11.50 -4.34 -13.62
C ARG A 70 -10.87 -5.24 -12.57
N PHE A 71 -9.64 -4.95 -12.14
CA PHE A 71 -8.96 -5.68 -11.08
C PHE A 71 -9.19 -5.08 -9.69
N TYR A 72 -9.79 -3.89 -9.61
CA TYR A 72 -10.09 -3.23 -8.33
C TYR A 72 -11.40 -3.74 -7.73
N THR A 73 -11.47 -5.04 -7.44
CA THR A 73 -12.67 -5.73 -6.94
C THR A 73 -12.37 -6.63 -5.75
N ALA A 74 -13.40 -6.91 -4.96
CA ALA A 74 -13.30 -7.82 -3.84
C ALA A 74 -12.92 -9.25 -4.28
N GLU A 75 -13.40 -9.67 -5.44
CA GLU A 75 -13.13 -11.00 -6.01
C GLU A 75 -11.64 -11.15 -6.34
N THR A 76 -11.00 -10.11 -6.91
CA THR A 76 -9.56 -10.10 -7.18
C THR A 76 -8.75 -10.27 -5.89
N ILE A 77 -9.06 -9.46 -4.86
CA ILE A 77 -8.35 -9.51 -3.58
C ILE A 77 -8.52 -10.87 -2.88
N ASN A 78 -9.74 -11.38 -2.86
CA ASN A 78 -10.02 -12.70 -2.29
C ASN A 78 -9.29 -13.83 -3.04
N TRP A 79 -9.19 -13.74 -4.37
CA TRP A 79 -8.42 -14.69 -5.17
C TRP A 79 -6.94 -14.62 -4.89
N LEU A 80 -6.35 -13.43 -4.89
CA LEU A 80 -4.93 -13.22 -4.55
C LEU A 80 -4.58 -13.78 -3.16
N LYS A 81 -5.43 -13.52 -2.16
CA LYS A 81 -5.25 -14.14 -0.83
C LYS A 81 -5.34 -15.66 -0.89
N LYS A 82 -6.39 -16.21 -1.52
CA LYS A 82 -6.70 -17.65 -1.51
C LYS A 82 -5.70 -18.47 -2.30
N ASP A 83 -5.33 -17.99 -3.49
CA ASP A 83 -4.54 -18.76 -4.44
C ASP A 83 -3.07 -18.36 -4.49
N TRP A 84 -2.76 -17.05 -4.35
CA TRP A 84 -1.37 -16.56 -4.36
C TRP A 84 -0.76 -16.46 -2.96
N ASN A 85 -1.58 -16.60 -1.92
CA ASN A 85 -1.16 -16.47 -0.52
C ASN A 85 -0.54 -15.11 -0.19
N VAL A 86 -1.03 -14.03 -0.81
CA VAL A 86 -0.55 -12.67 -0.52
C VAL A 86 -0.81 -12.30 0.94
N ARG A 87 0.13 -11.58 1.56
CA ARG A 87 -0.02 -11.01 2.90
C ARG A 87 -0.35 -9.52 2.86
N VAL A 88 -0.02 -8.90 1.75
CA VAL A 88 -0.28 -7.48 1.47
C VAL A 88 -0.63 -7.30 -0.01
N VAL A 89 -1.49 -6.33 -0.31
CA VAL A 89 -1.78 -5.88 -1.68
C VAL A 89 -1.51 -4.39 -1.78
N ARG A 90 -1.10 -3.90 -2.94
CA ARG A 90 -0.90 -2.47 -3.19
C ARG A 90 -1.93 -1.96 -4.18
N ALA A 91 -2.63 -0.88 -3.83
CA ALA A 91 -3.61 -0.20 -4.66
C ALA A 91 -2.97 1.05 -5.27
N ALA A 92 -2.51 0.94 -6.51
CA ALA A 92 -1.85 2.02 -7.25
C ALA A 92 -2.89 3.03 -7.78
N ILE A 93 -3.16 4.09 -7.02
CA ILE A 93 -4.12 5.13 -7.41
C ILE A 93 -3.41 6.17 -8.26
N GLY A 94 -3.45 5.99 -9.56
CA GLY A 94 -2.84 6.90 -10.54
C GLY A 94 -3.33 8.33 -10.38
N VAL A 95 -2.43 9.29 -10.48
CA VAL A 95 -2.71 10.69 -10.18
C VAL A 95 -2.82 11.53 -11.43
N GLU A 96 -1.80 11.56 -12.27
CA GLU A 96 -1.67 12.49 -13.40
C GLU A 96 -2.35 12.06 -14.71
N PRO A 97 -2.35 10.75 -15.09
CA PRO A 97 -2.86 10.33 -16.40
C PRO A 97 -4.33 10.66 -16.62
N ASP A 98 -4.73 10.58 -17.89
CA ASP A 98 -6.13 10.70 -18.26
C ASP A 98 -7.00 9.72 -17.47
N GLN A 99 -8.18 10.19 -17.02
CA GLN A 99 -9.12 9.43 -16.19
C GLN A 99 -8.59 9.04 -14.79
N ALA A 100 -7.41 9.50 -14.40
CA ALA A 100 -6.86 9.27 -13.07
C ALA A 100 -7.43 10.26 -12.01
N TYR A 101 -6.86 10.26 -10.82
CA TYR A 101 -7.42 10.96 -9.66
C TYR A 101 -7.64 12.46 -9.88
N LEU A 102 -6.72 13.18 -10.52
CA LEU A 102 -6.88 14.63 -10.73
C LEU A 102 -8.11 14.98 -11.58
N GLN A 103 -8.52 14.09 -12.46
CA GLN A 103 -9.71 14.29 -13.32
C GLN A 103 -10.96 13.63 -12.75
N ASN A 104 -10.82 12.47 -12.08
CA ASN A 104 -11.94 11.67 -11.59
C ASN A 104 -11.74 11.18 -10.15
N PRO A 105 -11.63 12.07 -9.15
CA PRO A 105 -11.35 11.70 -7.77
C PRO A 105 -12.40 10.75 -7.16
N GLU A 106 -13.67 10.92 -7.49
CA GLU A 106 -14.75 10.06 -6.98
C GLU A 106 -14.63 8.62 -7.51
N ALA A 107 -14.34 8.46 -8.80
CA ALA A 107 -14.14 7.14 -9.39
C ALA A 107 -12.91 6.45 -8.82
N ALA A 108 -11.81 7.18 -8.66
CA ALA A 108 -10.58 6.69 -8.04
C ALA A 108 -10.81 6.23 -6.60
N LEU A 109 -11.47 7.04 -5.79
CA LEU A 109 -11.81 6.69 -4.40
C LEU A 109 -12.77 5.49 -4.33
N LYS A 110 -13.75 5.39 -5.22
CA LYS A 110 -14.65 4.22 -5.27
C LYS A 110 -13.90 2.93 -5.53
N GLN A 111 -12.93 2.93 -6.44
CA GLN A 111 -12.09 1.76 -6.73
C GLN A 111 -11.17 1.44 -5.55
N LEU A 112 -10.51 2.45 -4.97
CA LEU A 112 -9.72 2.29 -3.77
C LEU A 112 -10.52 1.64 -2.64
N TYR A 113 -11.73 2.15 -2.37
CA TYR A 113 -12.58 1.62 -1.30
C TYR A 113 -12.92 0.15 -1.52
N ALA A 114 -13.19 -0.27 -2.75
CA ALA A 114 -13.47 -1.68 -3.07
C ALA A 114 -12.28 -2.59 -2.70
N VAL A 115 -11.05 -2.13 -2.94
CA VAL A 115 -9.82 -2.87 -2.61
C VAL A 115 -9.57 -2.86 -1.09
N VAL A 116 -9.64 -1.70 -0.44
CA VAL A 116 -9.36 -1.57 1.00
C VAL A 116 -10.39 -2.33 1.83
N ASP A 117 -11.69 -2.19 1.53
CA ASP A 117 -12.75 -2.91 2.21
C ASP A 117 -12.58 -4.43 2.05
N ALA A 118 -12.19 -4.89 0.85
CA ALA A 118 -11.91 -6.32 0.60
C ALA A 118 -10.66 -6.82 1.35
N ALA A 119 -9.59 -6.03 1.41
CA ALA A 119 -8.38 -6.38 2.15
C ALA A 119 -8.65 -6.47 3.66
N ILE A 120 -9.44 -5.54 4.21
CA ILE A 120 -9.88 -5.58 5.62
C ILE A 120 -10.71 -6.86 5.87
N ALA A 121 -11.71 -7.14 5.04
CA ALA A 121 -12.55 -8.33 5.17
C ALA A 121 -11.74 -9.63 5.01
N ALA A 122 -10.77 -9.64 4.11
CA ALA A 122 -9.85 -10.75 3.89
C ALA A 122 -8.81 -10.91 4.99
N GLY A 123 -8.55 -9.88 5.80
CA GLY A 123 -7.54 -9.85 6.85
C GLY A 123 -6.12 -9.88 6.32
N VAL A 124 -5.86 -9.17 5.22
CA VAL A 124 -4.53 -8.88 4.67
C VAL A 124 -4.24 -7.38 4.82
N TYR A 125 -2.96 -7.00 4.76
CA TYR A 125 -2.57 -5.60 4.73
C TYR A 125 -2.79 -5.00 3.35
N VAL A 126 -2.93 -3.68 3.27
CA VAL A 126 -3.13 -2.95 2.03
C VAL A 126 -2.32 -1.66 2.03
N ILE A 127 -1.51 -1.47 0.98
CA ILE A 127 -0.83 -0.21 0.70
C ILE A 127 -1.77 0.64 -0.14
N VAL A 128 -2.09 1.82 0.39
CA VAL A 128 -2.81 2.87 -0.32
C VAL A 128 -1.76 3.80 -0.92
N ASP A 129 -1.54 3.64 -2.19
CA ASP A 129 -0.48 4.32 -2.91
C ASP A 129 -1.01 5.51 -3.72
N TRP A 130 -0.50 6.69 -3.38
CA TRP A 130 -0.60 7.89 -4.20
C TRP A 130 0.38 7.77 -5.36
N HIS A 131 -0.08 7.10 -6.43
CA HIS A 131 0.73 6.68 -7.56
C HIS A 131 1.02 7.86 -8.49
N ALA A 132 1.86 8.77 -8.02
CA ALA A 132 2.28 10.01 -8.67
C ALA A 132 3.76 9.98 -9.04
N HIS A 133 4.12 10.77 -10.04
CA HIS A 133 5.50 11.02 -10.46
C HIS A 133 5.92 12.48 -10.20
N HIS A 134 4.94 13.36 -9.96
CA HIS A 134 5.15 14.78 -9.69
C HIS A 134 4.43 15.21 -8.41
N LEU A 135 4.84 16.36 -7.87
CA LEU A 135 4.26 16.90 -6.65
C LEU A 135 2.84 17.45 -6.91
N HIS A 136 1.88 16.96 -6.14
CA HIS A 136 0.51 17.43 -6.08
C HIS A 136 0.07 17.56 -4.63
N THR A 137 0.77 18.43 -3.88
CA THR A 137 0.71 18.48 -2.40
C THR A 137 -0.71 18.69 -1.87
N GLN A 138 -1.47 19.61 -2.41
CA GLN A 138 -2.83 19.89 -1.90
C GLN A 138 -3.78 18.73 -2.15
N GLN A 139 -3.73 18.14 -3.35
CA GLN A 139 -4.56 16.99 -3.71
C GLN A 139 -4.18 15.75 -2.88
N ALA A 140 -2.89 15.52 -2.65
CA ALA A 140 -2.41 14.45 -1.77
C ALA A 140 -2.92 14.64 -0.33
N LYS A 141 -2.88 15.86 0.21
CA LYS A 141 -3.43 16.16 1.55
C LYS A 141 -4.93 15.88 1.63
N GLU A 142 -5.69 16.22 0.61
CA GLU A 142 -7.14 15.95 0.53
C GLU A 142 -7.41 14.44 0.44
N PHE A 143 -6.68 13.76 -0.43
CA PHE A 143 -6.76 12.30 -0.60
C PHE A 143 -6.47 11.57 0.71
N PHE A 144 -5.33 11.83 1.33
CA PHE A 144 -4.96 11.14 2.56
C PHE A 144 -5.83 11.52 3.76
N ARG A 145 -6.33 12.75 3.85
CA ARG A 145 -7.34 13.11 4.85
C ARG A 145 -8.60 12.25 4.69
N THR A 146 -9.06 12.09 3.46
CA THR A 146 -10.25 11.28 3.14
C THR A 146 -10.02 9.80 3.48
N VAL A 147 -8.87 9.25 3.07
CA VAL A 147 -8.52 7.85 3.33
C VAL A 147 -8.33 7.60 4.83
N ALA A 148 -7.56 8.43 5.52
CA ALA A 148 -7.31 8.29 6.96
C ALA A 148 -8.61 8.42 7.77
N SER A 149 -9.49 9.36 7.43
CA SER A 149 -10.80 9.51 8.09
C SER A 149 -11.67 8.26 7.98
N LYS A 150 -11.58 7.54 6.86
CA LYS A 150 -12.35 6.31 6.65
C LYS A 150 -11.67 5.08 7.26
N TYR A 151 -10.37 4.98 7.14
CA TYR A 151 -9.65 3.72 7.38
C TYR A 151 -8.56 3.78 8.45
N GLY A 152 -8.21 4.93 9.00
CA GLY A 152 -7.09 5.10 9.93
C GLY A 152 -7.16 4.25 11.21
N ARG A 153 -8.37 3.77 11.58
CA ARG A 153 -8.55 2.86 12.72
C ARG A 153 -8.23 1.38 12.43
N TYR A 154 -7.96 1.04 11.15
CA TYR A 154 -7.70 -0.35 10.76
C TYR A 154 -6.20 -0.57 10.63
N PRO A 155 -5.63 -1.54 11.36
CA PRO A 155 -4.20 -1.84 11.30
C PRO A 155 -3.77 -2.42 9.94
N ASN A 156 -4.74 -2.70 9.06
CA ASN A 156 -4.51 -3.20 7.71
C ASN A 156 -3.80 -2.20 6.79
N VAL A 157 -3.96 -0.89 7.07
CA VAL A 157 -3.62 0.18 6.13
C VAL A 157 -2.17 0.61 6.27
N ILE A 158 -1.50 0.73 5.15
CA ILE A 158 -0.18 1.35 5.00
C ILE A 158 -0.37 2.48 3.98
N TYR A 159 0.14 3.66 4.25
CA TYR A 159 0.06 4.79 3.33
C TYR A 159 1.37 4.90 2.56
N GLU A 160 1.32 5.02 1.24
CA GLU A 160 2.46 5.36 0.40
C GLU A 160 2.20 6.73 -0.20
N ILE A 161 2.91 7.73 0.32
CA ILE A 161 2.56 9.12 0.05
C ILE A 161 3.12 9.69 -1.24
N PHE A 162 4.04 8.99 -1.89
CA PHE A 162 4.59 9.36 -3.19
C PHE A 162 5.21 8.12 -3.84
N ASN A 163 4.67 7.69 -4.97
CA ASN A 163 5.08 6.46 -5.65
C ASN A 163 6.55 6.54 -6.15
N GLU A 164 6.80 7.36 -7.14
CA GLU A 164 8.11 7.45 -7.81
C GLU A 164 8.46 8.90 -8.17
N PRO A 165 9.09 9.65 -7.25
CA PRO A 165 9.59 10.99 -7.58
C PRO A 165 10.61 10.95 -8.72
N MET A 166 10.31 11.59 -9.85
CA MET A 166 11.18 11.61 -11.03
C MET A 166 12.29 12.63 -10.91
N GLU A 167 11.97 13.90 -11.20
CA GLU A 167 12.92 15.04 -11.20
C GLU A 167 12.85 15.85 -9.90
N THR A 168 12.22 15.33 -8.87
CA THR A 168 12.02 15.99 -7.58
C THR A 168 13.22 15.72 -6.67
N SER A 169 13.85 16.77 -6.17
CA SER A 169 14.96 16.66 -5.23
C SER A 169 14.50 16.11 -3.86
N TRP A 170 15.45 15.59 -3.08
CA TRP A 170 15.13 15.09 -1.74
C TRP A 170 14.60 16.20 -0.81
N ASP A 171 15.12 17.43 -0.93
CA ASP A 171 14.62 18.57 -0.13
C ASP A 171 13.15 18.90 -0.45
N GLU A 172 12.76 18.83 -1.73
CA GLU A 172 11.37 19.05 -2.15
C GLU A 172 10.46 17.91 -1.66
N ILE A 173 10.92 16.66 -1.72
CA ILE A 173 10.19 15.51 -1.19
C ILE A 173 10.02 15.63 0.32
N GLN A 174 11.06 16.06 1.05
CA GLN A 174 10.95 16.32 2.49
C GLN A 174 9.93 17.43 2.80
N ALA A 175 9.93 18.52 2.03
CA ALA A 175 8.97 19.60 2.19
C ALA A 175 7.54 19.11 1.97
N TYR A 176 7.31 18.35 0.91
CA TYR A 176 6.05 17.68 0.62
C TYR A 176 5.61 16.74 1.76
N ALA A 177 6.48 15.85 2.20
CA ALA A 177 6.20 14.89 3.25
C ALA A 177 5.85 15.58 4.58
N LYS A 178 6.56 16.67 4.94
CA LYS A 178 6.28 17.50 6.12
C LYS A 178 4.92 18.21 6.08
N GLU A 179 4.30 18.32 4.90
CA GLU A 179 2.93 18.83 4.77
C GLU A 179 1.89 17.71 4.78
N VAL A 180 2.17 16.56 4.17
CA VAL A 180 1.21 15.44 4.03
C VAL A 180 1.13 14.59 5.30
N ILE A 181 2.28 14.24 5.90
CA ILE A 181 2.34 13.37 7.08
C ILE A 181 1.50 13.91 8.24
N PRO A 182 1.55 15.20 8.61
CA PRO A 182 0.72 15.74 9.70
C PRO A 182 -0.78 15.60 9.44
N VAL A 183 -1.22 15.64 8.18
CA VAL A 183 -2.63 15.45 7.83
C VAL A 183 -3.08 14.01 8.14
N ILE A 184 -2.24 13.04 7.86
CA ILE A 184 -2.49 11.63 8.20
C ILE A 184 -2.45 11.47 9.72
N ARG A 185 -1.38 11.92 10.38
CA ARG A 185 -1.13 11.72 11.81
C ARG A 185 -2.14 12.40 12.73
N ALA A 186 -2.79 13.47 12.28
CA ALA A 186 -3.91 14.09 13.00
C ALA A 186 -5.13 13.16 13.14
N ILE A 187 -5.22 12.11 12.32
CA ILE A 187 -6.36 11.19 12.25
C ILE A 187 -5.91 9.77 12.61
N ASP A 188 -4.77 9.36 12.10
CA ASP A 188 -4.16 8.04 12.26
C ASP A 188 -2.72 8.19 12.78
N PRO A 189 -2.51 8.05 14.09
CA PRO A 189 -1.18 8.19 14.69
C PRO A 189 -0.26 6.99 14.45
N ASP A 190 -0.79 5.81 14.08
CA ASP A 190 -0.10 4.55 14.27
C ASP A 190 0.35 3.86 12.96
N ASN A 191 -0.47 3.90 11.90
CA ASN A 191 -0.18 3.13 10.68
C ASN A 191 1.12 3.58 9.99
N ILE A 192 1.76 2.63 9.32
CA ILE A 192 3.01 2.88 8.57
C ILE A 192 2.77 3.88 7.44
N ILE A 193 3.71 4.80 7.26
CA ILE A 193 3.78 5.68 6.09
C ILE A 193 5.06 5.36 5.33
N LEU A 194 4.92 5.06 4.05
CA LEU A 194 5.99 4.90 3.08
C LEU A 194 6.23 6.22 2.37
N VAL A 195 7.49 6.61 2.25
CA VAL A 195 7.91 7.85 1.60
C VAL A 195 8.81 7.51 0.43
N GLY A 196 8.46 7.96 -0.76
CA GLY A 196 9.29 7.83 -1.96
C GLY A 196 10.60 8.61 -1.84
N CYS A 197 11.63 8.18 -2.54
CA CYS A 197 12.89 8.89 -2.65
C CYS A 197 13.22 9.27 -4.11
N PRO A 198 14.18 10.18 -4.36
CA PRO A 198 14.43 10.69 -5.71
C PRO A 198 14.78 9.60 -6.72
N ASN A 199 14.66 9.95 -8.01
CA ASN A 199 15.11 9.13 -9.13
C ASN A 199 14.42 7.76 -9.17
N TRP A 200 13.05 7.75 -9.16
CA TRP A 200 12.23 6.53 -9.16
C TRP A 200 12.61 5.58 -8.01
N ASP A 201 12.73 6.12 -6.80
CA ASP A 201 13.08 5.39 -5.58
C ASP A 201 14.44 4.67 -5.60
N GLN A 202 15.39 5.21 -6.36
CA GLN A 202 16.74 4.65 -6.46
C GLN A 202 17.76 5.38 -5.58
N ASP A 203 17.52 6.65 -5.23
CA ASP A 203 18.49 7.47 -4.52
C ASP A 203 18.30 7.46 -2.99
N ILE A 204 18.02 6.27 -2.44
CA ILE A 204 17.81 6.06 -1.00
C ILE A 204 19.00 6.50 -0.13
N HIS A 205 20.21 6.60 -0.70
CA HIS A 205 21.39 7.11 -0.01
C HIS A 205 21.26 8.57 0.39
N LEU A 206 20.52 9.39 -0.38
CA LEU A 206 20.23 10.78 -0.03
C LEU A 206 19.31 10.88 1.21
N VAL A 207 18.39 9.96 1.34
CA VAL A 207 17.55 9.83 2.55
C VAL A 207 18.42 9.51 3.76
N ALA A 208 19.40 8.61 3.58
CA ALA A 208 20.30 8.19 4.66
C ALA A 208 21.19 9.31 5.18
N ASP A 209 21.52 10.27 4.32
CA ASP A 209 22.34 11.42 4.71
C ASP A 209 21.52 12.53 5.40
N ASN A 210 20.22 12.62 5.12
CA ASN A 210 19.34 13.65 5.69
C ASN A 210 17.89 13.12 5.84
N PRO A 211 17.59 12.23 6.81
CA PRO A 211 16.28 11.64 6.96
C PRO A 211 15.21 12.64 7.42
N ILE A 212 13.93 12.31 7.19
CA ILE A 212 12.82 13.07 7.75
C ILE A 212 12.74 12.80 9.25
N GLU A 213 12.84 13.85 10.04
CA GLU A 213 12.76 13.80 11.50
C GLU A 213 11.41 14.26 12.04
N GLY A 214 11.11 13.89 13.31
CA GLY A 214 9.93 14.36 14.03
C GLY A 214 8.66 13.53 13.82
N PHE A 215 8.74 12.43 13.07
CA PHE A 215 7.61 11.52 12.86
C PHE A 215 8.02 10.06 13.15
N SER A 216 7.06 9.28 13.64
CA SER A 216 7.23 7.85 13.88
C SER A 216 6.60 7.01 12.77
N ASN A 217 6.98 5.73 12.71
CA ASN A 217 6.43 4.75 11.78
C ASN A 217 6.55 5.17 10.31
N LEU A 218 7.70 5.78 9.94
CA LEU A 218 8.08 6.04 8.56
C LEU A 218 8.98 4.93 8.07
N MET A 219 8.79 4.50 6.82
CA MET A 219 9.73 3.71 6.03
C MET A 219 9.94 4.40 4.69
N TYR A 220 11.05 4.10 4.03
CA TYR A 220 11.38 4.69 2.74
C TYR A 220 11.38 3.64 1.65
N THR A 221 10.91 4.02 0.47
CA THR A 221 10.74 3.06 -0.61
C THR A 221 12.02 2.90 -1.42
N VAL A 222 12.22 1.69 -1.90
CA VAL A 222 13.18 1.36 -2.96
C VAL A 222 12.41 0.59 -4.02
N HIS A 223 12.45 1.08 -5.27
CA HIS A 223 11.89 0.39 -6.42
C HIS A 223 13.00 -0.19 -7.27
N PHE A 224 12.84 -1.43 -7.70
CA PHE A 224 13.80 -2.06 -8.59
C PHE A 224 13.16 -2.95 -9.65
N TYR A 225 13.79 -2.98 -10.80
CA TYR A 225 13.54 -3.92 -11.89
C TYR A 225 14.84 -4.69 -12.13
N ALA A 226 14.84 -6.01 -11.88
CA ALA A 226 16.06 -6.81 -11.81
C ALA A 226 16.89 -6.83 -13.10
N GLY A 227 16.26 -6.67 -14.27
CA GLY A 227 16.96 -6.52 -15.53
C GLY A 227 17.85 -5.28 -15.62
N THR A 228 17.50 -4.21 -14.89
CA THR A 228 18.20 -2.91 -14.91
C THR A 228 18.96 -2.64 -13.62
N HIS A 229 18.29 -2.78 -12.48
CA HIS A 229 18.80 -2.39 -11.17
C HIS A 229 19.51 -3.57 -10.51
N LYS A 230 20.81 -3.43 -10.38
CA LYS A 230 21.70 -4.51 -9.93
C LYS A 230 22.44 -4.12 -8.65
N GLN A 231 23.69 -4.52 -8.51
CA GLN A 231 24.48 -4.31 -7.29
C GLN A 231 24.53 -2.86 -6.82
N PHE A 232 24.63 -1.91 -7.76
CA PHE A 232 24.71 -0.50 -7.38
C PHE A 232 23.53 0.00 -6.53
N LEU A 233 22.32 -0.51 -6.78
CA LEU A 233 21.14 -0.12 -5.99
C LEU A 233 21.10 -0.85 -4.64
N ARG A 234 21.56 -2.10 -4.58
CA ARG A 234 21.75 -2.81 -3.31
C ARG A 234 22.81 -2.11 -2.45
N ASP A 235 23.90 -1.65 -3.04
CA ASP A 235 24.96 -0.89 -2.30
C ASP A 235 24.39 0.39 -1.66
N ARG A 236 23.51 1.12 -2.38
CA ARG A 236 22.81 2.27 -1.83
C ARG A 236 21.85 1.90 -0.71
N ALA A 237 21.12 0.81 -0.87
CA ALA A 237 20.20 0.30 0.13
C ALA A 237 20.96 -0.21 1.38
N ASP A 238 22.07 -0.92 1.20
CA ASP A 238 22.95 -1.36 2.30
C ASP A 238 23.51 -0.16 3.08
N TYR A 239 23.92 0.89 2.37
CA TYR A 239 24.35 2.15 3.00
C TYR A 239 23.23 2.76 3.85
N ALA A 240 22.01 2.81 3.32
CA ALA A 240 20.86 3.35 4.04
C ALA A 240 20.51 2.50 5.29
N LEU A 241 20.49 1.18 5.16
CA LEU A 241 20.29 0.27 6.28
C LEU A 241 21.36 0.45 7.37
N ALA A 242 22.64 0.58 6.98
CA ALA A 242 23.74 0.81 7.91
C ALA A 242 23.62 2.15 8.66
N LYS A 243 22.92 3.14 8.08
CA LYS A 243 22.58 4.42 8.70
C LYS A 243 21.29 4.37 9.54
N GLY A 244 20.64 3.23 9.63
CA GLY A 244 19.40 3.07 10.41
C GLY A 244 18.12 3.45 9.67
N ILE A 245 18.16 3.57 8.35
CA ILE A 245 16.98 3.90 7.53
C ILE A 245 16.16 2.63 7.26
N PRO A 246 14.89 2.56 7.68
CA PRO A 246 14.02 1.44 7.40
C PRO A 246 13.54 1.47 5.93
N ILE A 247 13.69 0.36 5.23
CA ILE A 247 13.39 0.23 3.80
C ILE A 247 12.17 -0.69 3.60
N PHE A 248 11.32 -0.31 2.65
CA PHE A 248 10.26 -1.14 2.11
C PHE A 248 10.35 -1.14 0.57
N VAL A 249 10.37 -2.31 -0.06
CA VAL A 249 10.30 -2.41 -1.52
C VAL A 249 8.84 -2.46 -1.94
N SER A 250 8.24 -1.30 -2.15
CA SER A 250 6.81 -1.19 -2.48
C SER A 250 6.49 -1.47 -3.96
N GLU A 251 7.52 -1.51 -4.81
CA GLU A 251 7.41 -1.98 -6.19
C GLU A 251 8.69 -2.68 -6.64
N CYS A 252 8.53 -3.85 -7.29
CA CYS A 252 9.65 -4.54 -7.93
C CYS A 252 9.21 -5.48 -9.05
N ALA A 253 10.10 -5.71 -10.02
CA ALA A 253 9.85 -6.67 -11.08
C ALA A 253 11.15 -7.34 -11.59
N GLY A 254 11.00 -8.41 -12.37
CA GLY A 254 12.11 -9.24 -12.82
C GLY A 254 12.75 -8.81 -14.15
N MET A 255 12.16 -7.89 -14.91
CA MET A 255 12.61 -7.44 -16.24
C MET A 255 13.28 -6.07 -16.20
N ASN A 256 13.38 -5.38 -17.35
CA ASN A 256 13.96 -4.05 -17.42
C ASN A 256 13.03 -2.98 -16.81
N ALA A 257 13.62 -1.81 -16.50
CA ALA A 257 12.91 -0.71 -15.84
C ALA A 257 11.78 -0.06 -16.66
N ASP A 258 11.76 -0.28 -17.99
CA ASP A 258 10.64 0.09 -18.86
C ASP A 258 9.42 -0.82 -18.72
N GLY A 259 9.50 -1.85 -17.86
CA GLY A 259 8.46 -2.84 -17.61
C GLY A 259 8.47 -3.99 -18.63
N ASP A 260 9.40 -4.02 -19.58
CA ASP A 260 9.41 -5.01 -20.64
C ASP A 260 10.77 -5.74 -20.78
N GLY A 261 10.85 -6.69 -21.70
CA GLY A 261 12.02 -7.51 -21.92
C GLY A 261 12.01 -8.84 -21.15
N PRO A 262 13.12 -9.60 -21.23
CA PRO A 262 13.23 -10.89 -20.57
C PRO A 262 13.34 -10.74 -19.06
N ILE A 263 12.80 -11.70 -18.32
CA ILE A 263 13.02 -11.80 -16.86
C ILE A 263 14.47 -12.19 -16.61
N ASP A 264 15.23 -11.35 -15.91
CA ASP A 264 16.56 -11.70 -15.39
C ASP A 264 16.40 -12.57 -14.12
N GLN A 265 16.22 -13.86 -14.34
CA GLN A 265 15.98 -14.82 -13.23
C GLN A 265 17.14 -14.87 -12.23
N LYS A 266 18.38 -14.67 -12.71
CA LYS A 266 19.57 -14.68 -11.85
C LYS A 266 19.53 -13.48 -10.92
N GLU A 267 19.34 -12.31 -11.46
CA GLU A 267 19.34 -11.06 -10.69
C GLU A 267 18.10 -10.98 -9.77
N TRP A 268 16.93 -11.45 -10.23
CA TRP A 268 15.74 -11.60 -9.39
C TRP A 268 16.01 -12.50 -8.17
N THR A 269 16.74 -13.58 -8.35
CA THR A 269 17.12 -14.46 -7.22
C THR A 269 18.05 -13.75 -6.24
N ILE A 270 19.05 -13.01 -6.73
CA ILE A 270 19.98 -12.23 -5.89
C ILE A 270 19.19 -11.17 -5.08
N TRP A 271 18.24 -10.48 -5.71
CA TRP A 271 17.39 -9.52 -5.01
C TRP A 271 16.53 -10.18 -3.92
N LYS A 272 15.92 -11.34 -4.21
CA LYS A 272 15.13 -12.08 -3.20
C LYS A 272 15.99 -12.52 -2.01
N GLU A 273 17.18 -13.01 -2.26
CA GLU A 273 18.12 -13.41 -1.22
C GLU A 273 18.55 -12.22 -0.36
N TRP A 274 18.86 -11.08 -1.00
CA TRP A 274 19.20 -9.85 -0.31
C TRP A 274 18.03 -9.35 0.56
N MET A 275 16.82 -9.29 0.01
CA MET A 275 15.63 -8.88 0.78
C MET A 275 15.33 -9.85 1.94
N ALA A 276 15.50 -11.14 1.73
CA ALA A 276 15.30 -12.13 2.79
C ALA A 276 16.34 -11.99 3.91
N GLN A 277 17.60 -11.74 3.57
CA GLN A 277 18.69 -11.52 4.54
C GLN A 277 18.41 -10.30 5.43
N HIS A 278 17.89 -9.23 4.86
CA HIS A 278 17.58 -7.97 5.57
C HIS A 278 16.14 -7.90 6.11
N GLN A 279 15.34 -8.97 5.93
CA GLN A 279 13.92 -9.04 6.31
C GLN A 279 13.09 -7.88 5.73
N ILE A 280 13.32 -7.55 4.46
CA ILE A 280 12.66 -6.46 3.74
C ILE A 280 11.40 -6.98 3.06
N SER A 281 10.28 -6.30 3.29
CA SER A 281 9.01 -6.52 2.59
C SER A 281 9.11 -6.12 1.12
N TRP A 282 8.43 -6.86 0.24
CA TRP A 282 8.40 -6.52 -1.18
C TRP A 282 7.05 -6.78 -1.85
N ILE A 283 6.74 -5.94 -2.85
CA ILE A 283 5.50 -5.97 -3.63
C ILE A 283 5.85 -6.08 -5.11
N ALA A 284 5.43 -7.17 -5.74
CA ALA A 284 5.67 -7.36 -7.17
C ALA A 284 4.70 -6.57 -8.04
N TRP A 285 5.21 -5.86 -9.02
CA TRP A 285 4.47 -5.16 -10.07
C TRP A 285 4.16 -6.10 -11.23
N SER A 286 2.95 -6.25 -11.81
CA SER A 286 1.65 -5.85 -11.30
C SER A 286 0.53 -6.76 -11.85
N ILE A 287 -0.60 -6.78 -11.17
CA ILE A 287 -1.85 -7.38 -11.68
C ILE A 287 -2.43 -6.43 -12.73
N ALA A 288 -2.03 -6.65 -13.95
CA ALA A 288 -2.43 -5.93 -15.15
C ALA A 288 -2.36 -6.90 -16.36
N ASP A 289 -2.95 -6.52 -17.46
CA ASP A 289 -2.94 -7.29 -18.72
C ASP A 289 -2.43 -6.47 -19.91
N LYS A 290 -1.60 -5.47 -19.60
CA LYS A 290 -0.86 -4.71 -20.62
C LYS A 290 0.07 -5.63 -21.43
N ASN A 291 0.27 -5.34 -22.68
CA ASN A 291 1.22 -6.08 -23.52
C ASN A 291 2.67 -5.71 -23.20
N GLU A 292 3.11 -6.06 -21.99
CA GLU A 292 4.48 -5.92 -21.49
C GLU A 292 4.81 -7.05 -20.52
N SER A 293 6.07 -7.28 -20.24
CA SER A 293 6.54 -8.45 -19.48
C SER A 293 6.20 -8.38 -17.99
N CYS A 294 6.14 -7.18 -17.39
CA CYS A 294 5.82 -6.99 -15.98
C CYS A 294 4.33 -7.17 -15.66
N SER A 295 3.47 -7.14 -16.67
CA SER A 295 2.05 -7.50 -16.49
C SER A 295 1.92 -8.99 -16.22
N MET A 296 1.17 -9.36 -15.18
CA MET A 296 1.06 -10.76 -14.73
C MET A 296 -0.04 -11.54 -15.44
N ILE A 297 -1.05 -10.86 -16.00
CA ILE A 297 -2.21 -11.47 -16.64
C ILE A 297 -2.00 -11.48 -18.16
N ALA A 298 -2.37 -12.60 -18.80
CA ALA A 298 -2.01 -12.84 -20.20
C ALA A 298 -2.85 -12.08 -21.22
N ASP A 299 -4.15 -11.84 -20.95
CA ASP A 299 -5.09 -11.31 -21.93
C ASP A 299 -6.23 -10.53 -21.23
N GLN A 300 -6.71 -9.48 -21.88
CA GLN A 300 -7.86 -8.68 -21.44
C GLN A 300 -9.18 -9.45 -21.39
N LEU A 301 -9.29 -10.55 -22.11
CA LEU A 301 -10.48 -11.40 -22.17
C LEU A 301 -10.59 -12.37 -20.99
N VAL A 302 -9.52 -12.54 -20.20
CA VAL A 302 -9.59 -13.42 -19.01
C VAL A 302 -10.35 -12.74 -17.86
N PRO A 303 -11.01 -13.51 -16.97
CA PRO A 303 -11.69 -12.94 -15.80
C PRO A 303 -10.75 -12.12 -14.91
N ALA A 304 -11.32 -11.24 -14.08
CA ALA A 304 -10.55 -10.46 -13.11
C ALA A 304 -9.99 -11.31 -11.94
N ASN A 305 -10.33 -12.57 -11.86
CA ASN A 305 -9.86 -13.52 -10.84
C ASN A 305 -9.94 -14.97 -11.38
N GLY A 306 -9.50 -15.92 -10.59
CA GLY A 306 -9.64 -17.35 -10.94
C GLY A 306 -8.64 -17.84 -11.98
N TRP A 307 -7.52 -17.15 -12.15
CA TRP A 307 -6.54 -17.42 -13.22
C TRP A 307 -5.88 -18.79 -13.07
N SER A 308 -5.96 -19.57 -14.14
CA SER A 308 -5.13 -20.76 -14.34
C SER A 308 -3.73 -20.37 -14.84
N ASP A 309 -2.77 -21.30 -14.82
CA ASP A 309 -1.42 -21.04 -15.33
C ASP A 309 -1.39 -20.61 -16.81
N LYS A 310 -2.38 -21.02 -17.60
CA LYS A 310 -2.49 -20.61 -19.02
C LYS A 310 -2.88 -19.15 -19.18
N GLN A 311 -3.48 -18.56 -18.16
CA GLN A 311 -3.94 -17.17 -18.13
C GLN A 311 -2.96 -16.24 -17.42
N LEU A 312 -1.84 -16.76 -16.96
CA LEU A 312 -0.74 -15.99 -16.39
C LEU A 312 0.44 -15.90 -17.36
N LYS A 313 1.01 -14.71 -17.44
CA LYS A 313 2.31 -14.51 -18.11
C LYS A 313 3.43 -15.16 -17.29
N PRO A 314 4.63 -15.34 -17.86
CA PRO A 314 5.77 -15.93 -17.15
C PRO A 314 6.05 -15.27 -15.81
N TRP A 315 6.01 -13.93 -15.74
CA TRP A 315 6.17 -13.16 -14.50
C TRP A 315 5.10 -13.48 -13.46
N GLY A 316 3.85 -13.49 -13.84
CA GLY A 316 2.75 -13.85 -12.94
C GLY A 316 2.87 -15.27 -12.37
N LYS A 317 3.32 -16.24 -13.17
CA LYS A 317 3.58 -17.61 -12.70
C LYS A 317 4.71 -17.64 -11.66
N MET A 318 5.81 -16.92 -11.94
CA MET A 318 6.97 -16.82 -11.06
C MET A 318 6.60 -16.20 -9.72
N VAL A 319 5.96 -15.02 -9.73
CA VAL A 319 5.52 -14.32 -8.53
C VAL A 319 4.55 -15.17 -7.70
N ARG A 320 3.55 -15.77 -8.35
CA ARG A 320 2.61 -16.68 -7.67
C ARG A 320 3.32 -17.83 -6.97
N GLN A 321 4.31 -18.44 -7.62
CA GLN A 321 5.08 -19.54 -7.04
C GLN A 321 5.97 -19.05 -5.88
N ASP A 322 6.63 -17.90 -6.03
CA ASP A 322 7.44 -17.29 -4.98
C ASP A 322 6.60 -17.00 -3.73
N LEU A 323 5.46 -16.33 -3.89
CA LEU A 323 4.55 -16.00 -2.79
C LEU A 323 4.01 -17.25 -2.07
N LYS A 324 3.63 -18.29 -2.80
CA LYS A 324 3.22 -19.57 -2.21
C LYS A 324 4.32 -20.26 -1.42
N THR A 325 5.57 -20.02 -1.78
CA THR A 325 6.73 -20.61 -1.11
C THR A 325 7.12 -19.83 0.14
N ILE A 326 7.17 -18.51 0.04
CA ILE A 326 7.67 -17.62 1.10
C ILE A 326 6.61 -17.37 2.19
N ASN A 327 5.36 -17.23 1.81
CA ASN A 327 4.26 -16.86 2.71
C ASN A 327 3.56 -18.09 3.37
N LYS A 328 4.25 -19.20 3.52
CA LYS A 328 3.71 -20.43 4.16
C LYS A 328 3.32 -20.21 5.62
#